data_9a365a84195c3ab17e6348cc7913fd47
#
_entry.id   9a365a84195c3ab17e6348cc7913fd47
#
_cell.length_a   1.000
_cell.length_b   1.000
_cell.length_c   1.000
_cell.angle_alpha   90.00
_cell.angle_beta   90.00
_cell.angle_gamma   90.00
#
_symmetry.space_group_name_H-M   'P 1'
#
loop_
_entity.id
_entity.type
_entity.pdbx_description
1 polymer ?
#
loop_
_entity_poly.entity_id
_entity_poly.type
_entity_poly.pdbx_seq_one_letter_code
_entity_poly.pdbx_strand_id
1 'polypeptide(L)'
;DLNVGRYVYPLEEGGVDEERLSFWSIDSEVKESFSFDLVLKSTQPIKDIRLPGHPQAQIEKIVAAENEENGNGHRYRVKLDYPEGATLSKDIIFYYRLDDSVPARVEFVAYKEAEAPTGTFMLTVTPGASLAPISEGTDWVFVLDRSGSMGGLKINTLTDGVSRVINKMSPADRFRVVIFNDHAEDLTNGFVRATPEEAQKAITLVKGITAEKGTALHAGIELGLKKMDSERTTAVVLVTDGVANIGPQAHAEFVDLIKAQDVRFFTFVMGNSANRPLLDRIARASGGFALDVSMSDDIYGRILQAKSKVLYEALHDVQVSFSGIKTSDITPVHHKTLYQGQQLILFGHYHKPGTVDISVEAKISGQSHQWTTQATFPDEDTENPEIERLWALSAVEDIMTEIDLKGESEKLRQ
;
A
#
# COMPACT_ATOMS: atom_id res chain seq x y z
N ASP A 1 -10.71 -0.23 9.45
CA ASP A 1 -12.04 -0.16 8.84
C ASP A 1 -11.91 -0.61 7.40
N LEU A 2 -12.58 -1.69 7.03
CA LEU A 2 -12.37 -2.44 5.77
C LEU A 2 -12.84 -1.69 4.51
N ASN A 3 -13.68 -0.68 4.71
CA ASN A 3 -14.33 0.05 3.64
C ASN A 3 -13.81 1.49 3.50
N VAL A 4 -12.63 1.80 4.03
CA VAL A 4 -12.03 3.13 3.96
C VAL A 4 -10.91 3.17 2.96
N GLY A 5 -11.08 3.95 1.88
CA GLY A 5 -10.01 4.35 0.99
C GLY A 5 -9.32 5.62 1.52
N ARG A 6 -8.02 5.71 1.28
CA ARG A 6 -7.20 6.89 1.57
C ARG A 6 -6.37 7.26 0.35
N TYR A 7 -6.43 8.52 -0.01
CA TYR A 7 -5.57 9.11 -1.03
C TYR A 7 -4.79 10.27 -0.40
N VAL A 8 -3.52 10.39 -0.74
CA VAL A 8 -2.65 11.49 -0.32
C VAL A 8 -2.17 12.21 -1.55
N TYR A 9 -2.45 13.49 -1.62
CA TYR A 9 -1.82 14.38 -2.58
C TYR A 9 -0.71 15.13 -1.82
N PRO A 10 0.57 14.83 -2.08
CA PRO A 10 1.67 15.43 -1.36
C PRO A 10 1.81 16.89 -1.80
N LEU A 11 1.60 17.80 -0.88
CA LEU A 11 1.90 19.23 -1.01
C LEU A 11 3.18 19.59 -0.27
N GLU A 12 3.44 18.88 0.83
CA GLU A 12 4.74 18.98 1.49
C GLU A 12 5.79 18.36 0.58
N GLU A 13 6.91 19.03 0.38
CA GLU A 13 8.15 18.34 0.08
C GLU A 13 8.59 17.61 1.36
N GLY A 14 7.78 16.63 1.76
CA GLY A 14 7.84 15.98 3.04
C GLY A 14 9.17 15.30 3.23
N GLY A 15 9.91 15.77 4.22
CA GLY A 15 11.13 15.13 4.68
C GLY A 15 12.32 15.26 3.75
N VAL A 16 12.37 16.25 2.90
CA VAL A 16 13.64 16.69 2.36
C VAL A 16 14.43 17.25 3.53
N ASP A 17 15.54 16.58 3.86
CA ASP A 17 16.46 17.08 4.90
C ASP A 17 16.75 18.55 4.61
N GLU A 18 16.31 19.46 5.45
CA GLU A 18 16.59 20.89 5.36
C GLU A 18 18.09 21.15 5.16
N GLU A 19 18.98 20.30 5.69
CA GLU A 19 20.42 20.35 5.52
C GLU A 19 20.87 20.03 4.08
N ARG A 20 20.14 19.26 3.30
CA ARG A 20 20.50 18.91 1.90
C ARG A 20 19.98 19.90 0.87
N LEU A 21 18.99 20.68 1.19
CA LEU A 21 18.36 21.66 0.29
C LEU A 21 18.76 23.12 0.56
N SER A 22 19.84 23.37 1.28
CA SER A 22 20.37 24.73 1.43
C SER A 22 20.69 25.44 0.11
N PHE A 23 20.55 24.74 -1.02
CA PHE A 23 20.77 25.28 -2.37
C PHE A 23 19.49 25.72 -3.09
N TRP A 24 18.30 25.34 -2.60
CA TRP A 24 17.02 25.69 -3.20
C TRP A 24 16.18 26.41 -2.13
N SER A 25 15.79 27.65 -2.43
CA SER A 25 14.77 28.30 -1.60
C SER A 25 13.43 27.63 -1.89
N ILE A 26 12.92 26.82 -0.96
CA ILE A 26 11.57 26.28 -1.00
C ILE A 26 10.66 27.35 -0.44
N ASP A 27 9.77 27.88 -1.28
CA ASP A 27 8.70 28.75 -0.83
C ASP A 27 7.49 27.86 -0.56
N SER A 28 7.23 27.51 0.69
CA SER A 28 6.04 26.75 1.11
C SER A 28 4.75 27.59 1.04
N GLU A 29 4.85 28.87 0.67
CA GLU A 29 3.72 29.77 0.57
C GLU A 29 3.36 30.04 -0.88
N VAL A 30 2.10 29.74 -1.22
CA VAL A 30 1.47 30.21 -2.46
C VAL A 30 0.89 31.59 -2.18
N LYS A 31 1.46 32.64 -2.80
CA LYS A 31 1.08 34.04 -2.57
C LYS A 31 -0.17 34.48 -3.35
N GLU A 32 -0.50 33.70 -4.37
CA GLU A 32 -1.70 33.92 -5.20
C GLU A 32 -2.77 32.85 -4.86
N SER A 33 -3.80 32.76 -5.67
CA SER A 33 -4.85 31.76 -5.43
C SER A 33 -4.34 30.34 -5.61
N PHE A 34 -4.72 29.44 -4.70
CA PHE A 34 -4.52 28.00 -4.82
C PHE A 34 -5.87 27.31 -4.85
N SER A 35 -6.07 26.42 -5.83
CA SER A 35 -7.24 25.58 -5.91
C SER A 35 -6.87 24.12 -6.13
N PHE A 36 -7.63 23.24 -5.50
CA PHE A 36 -7.53 21.78 -5.70
C PHE A 36 -8.94 21.25 -6.01
N ASP A 37 -9.06 20.56 -7.13
CA ASP A 37 -10.32 19.96 -7.61
C ASP A 37 -10.10 18.46 -7.84
N LEU A 38 -10.84 17.63 -7.11
CA LEU A 38 -10.77 16.18 -7.22
C LEU A 38 -12.15 15.62 -7.54
N VAL A 39 -12.23 14.76 -8.54
CA VAL A 39 -13.43 13.99 -8.86
C VAL A 39 -13.21 12.54 -8.45
N LEU A 40 -13.98 12.08 -7.47
CA LEU A 40 -14.01 10.69 -7.05
C LEU A 40 -15.13 9.97 -7.83
N LYS A 41 -14.77 8.96 -8.61
CA LYS A 41 -15.70 8.04 -9.27
C LYS A 41 -15.71 6.72 -8.50
N SER A 42 -16.88 6.19 -8.22
CA SER A 42 -17.04 4.90 -7.53
C SER A 42 -18.24 4.17 -8.10
N THR A 43 -18.10 2.90 -8.38
CA THR A 43 -19.20 2.02 -8.78
C THR A 43 -20.10 1.69 -7.58
N GLN A 44 -19.61 1.98 -6.37
CA GLN A 44 -20.29 1.69 -5.11
C GLN A 44 -20.70 2.97 -4.36
N PRO A 45 -21.80 2.93 -3.59
CA PRO A 45 -22.19 4.05 -2.75
C PRO A 45 -21.10 4.43 -1.75
N ILE A 46 -20.83 5.74 -1.66
CA ILE A 46 -19.92 6.29 -0.66
C ILE A 46 -20.75 6.87 0.48
N LYS A 47 -20.45 6.43 1.70
CA LYS A 47 -21.14 6.84 2.92
C LYS A 47 -20.60 8.15 3.48
N ASP A 48 -19.30 8.36 3.36
CA ASP A 48 -18.62 9.49 4.00
C ASP A 48 -17.34 9.85 3.23
N ILE A 49 -17.07 11.15 3.12
CA ILE A 49 -15.86 11.72 2.54
C ILE A 49 -15.31 12.74 3.52
N ARG A 50 -14.01 12.68 3.82
CA ARG A 50 -13.33 13.58 4.78
C ARG A 50 -11.98 14.03 4.30
N LEU A 51 -11.68 15.30 4.57
CA LEU A 51 -10.37 15.91 4.46
C LEU A 51 -9.97 16.51 5.82
N PRO A 52 -9.35 15.74 6.72
CA PRO A 52 -9.13 16.18 8.12
C PRO A 52 -8.34 17.47 8.27
N GLY A 53 -7.40 17.73 7.34
CA GLY A 53 -6.59 18.96 7.34
C GLY A 53 -7.29 20.19 6.73
N HIS A 54 -8.44 20.01 6.07
CA HIS A 54 -9.10 21.03 5.24
C HIS A 54 -10.60 21.07 5.48
N PRO A 55 -11.06 21.58 6.65
CA PRO A 55 -12.47 21.60 7.02
C PRO A 55 -13.35 22.47 6.12
N GLN A 56 -12.76 23.38 5.34
CA GLN A 56 -13.43 24.24 4.37
C GLN A 56 -13.65 23.56 3.00
N ALA A 57 -13.22 22.31 2.82
CA ALA A 57 -13.44 21.57 1.58
C ALA A 57 -14.93 21.48 1.26
N GLN A 58 -15.29 21.82 0.02
CA GLN A 58 -16.64 21.66 -0.50
C GLN A 58 -16.75 20.27 -1.14
N ILE A 59 -17.73 19.49 -0.68
CA ILE A 59 -17.96 18.12 -1.16
C ILE A 59 -19.36 18.07 -1.75
N GLU A 60 -19.44 17.78 -3.05
CA GLU A 60 -20.69 17.73 -3.78
C GLU A 60 -20.84 16.36 -4.46
N LYS A 61 -22.04 15.77 -4.39
CA LYS A 61 -22.38 14.61 -5.19
C LYS A 61 -22.80 15.09 -6.58
N ILE A 62 -22.08 14.63 -7.61
CA ILE A 62 -22.43 14.90 -8.98
C ILE A 62 -23.57 13.94 -9.37
N VAL A 63 -24.73 14.50 -9.67
CA VAL A 63 -25.86 13.73 -10.19
C VAL A 63 -25.68 13.60 -11.70
N ALA A 64 -25.64 12.36 -12.21
CA ALA A 64 -25.63 12.13 -13.66
C ALA A 64 -26.88 12.72 -14.30
N ALA A 65 -26.74 13.27 -15.51
CA ALA A 65 -27.89 13.75 -16.27
C ALA A 65 -28.84 12.58 -16.59
N GLU A 66 -30.15 12.82 -16.60
CA GLU A 66 -31.19 11.80 -16.75
C GLU A 66 -31.13 10.95 -18.04
N ASN A 67 -30.19 11.22 -18.93
CA ASN A 67 -30.01 10.54 -20.23
C ASN A 67 -28.83 9.57 -20.31
N GLU A 68 -28.10 9.32 -19.22
CA GLU A 68 -27.00 8.35 -19.21
C GLU A 68 -27.51 6.97 -18.78
N GLU A 69 -28.07 6.20 -19.71
CA GLU A 69 -28.60 4.84 -19.49
C GLU A 69 -27.54 3.82 -19.01
N ASN A 70 -26.25 4.14 -18.99
CA ASN A 70 -25.15 3.28 -18.56
C ASN A 70 -24.36 3.81 -17.36
N GLY A 71 -24.79 4.89 -16.72
CA GLY A 71 -24.06 5.52 -15.61
C GLY A 71 -24.25 4.85 -14.26
N ASN A 72 -23.80 3.61 -14.09
CA ASN A 72 -23.88 2.87 -12.82
C ASN A 72 -22.84 3.34 -11.75
N GLY A 73 -22.45 4.62 -11.76
CA GLY A 73 -21.40 5.13 -10.87
C GLY A 73 -21.84 6.30 -10.00
N HIS A 74 -21.28 6.33 -8.78
CA HIS A 74 -21.40 7.47 -7.88
C HIS A 74 -20.23 8.41 -8.10
N ARG A 75 -20.50 9.69 -8.39
CA ARG A 75 -19.47 10.71 -8.62
C ARG A 75 -19.56 11.77 -7.52
N TYR A 76 -18.42 12.16 -6.99
CA TYR A 76 -18.29 13.20 -6.00
C TYR A 76 -17.18 14.16 -6.41
N ARG A 77 -17.44 15.45 -6.26
CA ARG A 77 -16.46 16.50 -6.47
C ARG A 77 -16.03 17.08 -5.14
N VAL A 78 -14.73 17.20 -4.95
CA VAL A 78 -14.14 17.81 -3.77
C VAL A 78 -13.32 19.00 -4.23
N LYS A 79 -13.67 20.19 -3.73
CA LYS A 79 -12.99 21.44 -4.03
C LYS A 79 -12.39 22.06 -2.80
N LEU A 80 -11.17 22.54 -2.95
CA LEU A 80 -10.49 23.41 -2.01
C LEU A 80 -10.11 24.68 -2.74
N ASP A 81 -10.58 25.83 -2.28
CA ASP A 81 -10.26 27.14 -2.84
C ASP A 81 -9.66 28.04 -1.76
N TYR A 82 -8.47 28.55 -2.04
CA TYR A 82 -7.75 29.53 -1.21
C TYR A 82 -7.45 30.77 -2.07
N PRO A 83 -8.37 31.73 -2.14
CA PRO A 83 -8.25 32.88 -3.04
C PRO A 83 -7.13 33.84 -2.68
N GLU A 84 -6.70 33.85 -1.44
CA GLU A 84 -5.67 34.78 -0.91
C GLU A 84 -4.31 34.11 -0.68
N GLY A 85 -4.16 32.87 -1.20
CA GLY A 85 -2.96 32.05 -1.03
C GLY A 85 -3.12 30.91 -0.03
N ALA A 86 -2.15 30.02 -0.01
CA ALA A 86 -2.13 28.83 0.84
C ALA A 86 -0.72 28.53 1.31
N THR A 87 -0.58 27.87 2.46
CA THR A 87 0.65 27.18 2.83
C THR A 87 0.60 25.74 2.35
N LEU A 88 1.65 25.31 1.67
CA LEU A 88 1.83 23.92 1.20
C LEU A 88 2.50 23.04 2.26
N SER A 89 2.40 23.42 3.54
CA SER A 89 3.07 22.76 4.65
C SER A 89 2.41 21.45 5.11
N LYS A 90 1.29 21.06 4.50
CA LYS A 90 0.56 19.84 4.85
C LYS A 90 0.02 19.18 3.59
N ASP A 91 0.17 17.86 3.50
CA ASP A 91 -0.44 17.06 2.45
C ASP A 91 -1.96 17.16 2.46
N ILE A 92 -2.58 17.11 1.28
CA ILE A 92 -4.02 16.91 1.18
C ILE A 92 -4.32 15.43 1.36
N ILE A 93 -4.84 15.09 2.53
CA ILE A 93 -5.23 13.72 2.86
C ILE A 93 -6.74 13.59 2.67
N PHE A 94 -7.12 12.73 1.76
CA PHE A 94 -8.49 12.45 1.40
C PHE A 94 -8.89 11.05 1.87
N TYR A 95 -9.96 10.96 2.67
CA TYR A 95 -10.56 9.70 3.07
C TYR A 95 -11.96 9.57 2.49
N TYR A 96 -12.29 8.39 2.00
CA TYR A 96 -13.66 8.04 1.68
C TYR A 96 -14.02 6.69 2.29
N ARG A 97 -15.28 6.53 2.67
CA ARG A 97 -15.82 5.31 3.23
C ARG A 97 -16.94 4.79 2.35
N LEU A 98 -16.80 3.55 1.90
CA LEU A 98 -17.83 2.84 1.16
C LEU A 98 -18.96 2.40 2.09
N ASP A 99 -20.16 2.17 1.55
CA ASP A 99 -21.27 1.64 2.31
C ASP A 99 -20.99 0.21 2.79
N ASP A 100 -21.27 -0.07 4.06
CA ASP A 100 -20.97 -1.35 4.71
C ASP A 100 -21.86 -2.51 4.21
N SER A 101 -22.92 -2.22 3.45
CA SER A 101 -23.89 -3.20 2.98
C SER A 101 -23.41 -4.02 1.78
N VAL A 102 -22.24 -3.74 1.24
CA VAL A 102 -21.77 -4.33 -0.02
C VAL A 102 -20.84 -5.52 0.25
N PRO A 103 -21.19 -6.76 -0.20
CA PRO A 103 -20.35 -7.95 -0.08
C PRO A 103 -19.12 -7.89 -1.00
N ALA A 104 -18.27 -8.93 -0.96
CA ALA A 104 -17.13 -9.08 -1.87
C ALA A 104 -17.47 -8.68 -3.30
N ARG A 105 -16.62 -7.86 -3.91
CA ARG A 105 -16.93 -7.15 -5.16
C ARG A 105 -15.96 -7.48 -6.26
N VAL A 106 -16.53 -7.57 -7.45
CA VAL A 106 -15.79 -7.40 -8.70
C VAL A 106 -16.37 -6.18 -9.40
N GLU A 107 -15.59 -5.16 -9.57
CA GLU A 107 -15.97 -3.92 -10.25
C GLU A 107 -15.27 -3.87 -11.60
N PHE A 108 -16.01 -3.51 -12.64
CA PHE A 108 -15.51 -3.47 -13.99
C PHE A 108 -15.79 -2.10 -14.61
N VAL A 109 -14.76 -1.53 -15.22
CA VAL A 109 -14.82 -0.25 -15.95
C VAL A 109 -14.11 -0.45 -17.28
N ALA A 110 -14.65 0.09 -18.37
CA ALA A 110 -14.06 0.01 -19.68
C ALA A 110 -13.86 1.39 -20.30
N TYR A 111 -13.00 1.45 -21.32
CA TYR A 111 -12.82 2.57 -22.22
C TYR A 111 -12.54 2.04 -23.62
N LYS A 112 -13.26 2.54 -24.60
CA LYS A 112 -13.02 2.25 -26.02
C LYS A 112 -13.57 3.38 -26.87
N GLU A 113 -12.72 3.96 -27.68
CA GLU A 113 -13.15 4.92 -28.71
C GLU A 113 -13.89 4.21 -29.85
N ALA A 114 -14.75 4.96 -30.51
CA ALA A 114 -15.44 4.49 -31.72
C ALA A 114 -14.41 3.98 -32.74
N GLU A 115 -14.70 2.83 -33.32
CA GLU A 115 -13.87 2.18 -34.38
C GLU A 115 -12.45 1.76 -33.89
N ALA A 116 -12.08 1.95 -32.62
CA ALA A 116 -10.81 1.47 -32.09
C ALA A 116 -10.74 -0.06 -32.17
N PRO A 117 -9.60 -0.65 -32.57
CA PRO A 117 -9.46 -2.10 -32.70
C PRO A 117 -9.49 -2.83 -31.36
N THR A 118 -9.14 -2.12 -30.29
CA THR A 118 -9.10 -2.64 -28.91
C THR A 118 -9.69 -1.62 -27.95
N GLY A 119 -10.32 -2.10 -26.90
CA GLY A 119 -10.67 -1.28 -25.74
C GLY A 119 -9.80 -1.67 -24.54
N THR A 120 -9.68 -0.77 -23.58
CA THR A 120 -8.98 -0.99 -22.31
C THR A 120 -10.00 -1.23 -21.21
N PHE A 121 -9.71 -2.13 -20.28
CA PHE A 121 -10.55 -2.35 -19.10
C PHE A 121 -9.74 -2.26 -17.81
N MET A 122 -10.45 -1.92 -16.75
CA MET A 122 -10.00 -2.00 -15.36
C MET A 122 -10.96 -2.90 -14.59
N LEU A 123 -10.41 -3.90 -13.92
CA LEU A 123 -11.14 -4.81 -13.03
C LEU A 123 -10.63 -4.64 -11.62
N THR A 124 -11.50 -4.34 -10.67
CA THR A 124 -11.16 -4.26 -9.25
C THR A 124 -11.82 -5.40 -8.50
N VAL A 125 -10.99 -6.21 -7.83
CA VAL A 125 -11.46 -7.30 -6.96
C VAL A 125 -11.21 -6.92 -5.51
N THR A 126 -12.27 -6.88 -4.70
CA THR A 126 -12.18 -6.62 -3.27
C THR A 126 -12.66 -7.85 -2.49
N PRO A 127 -11.84 -8.43 -1.60
CA PRO A 127 -12.25 -9.56 -0.78
C PRO A 127 -13.42 -9.20 0.14
N GLY A 128 -14.33 -10.13 0.33
CA GLY A 128 -15.45 -9.95 1.25
C GLY A 128 -15.05 -9.99 2.73
N ALA A 129 -16.01 -9.59 3.57
CA ALA A 129 -15.87 -9.60 5.03
C ALA A 129 -15.92 -11.01 5.66
N SER A 130 -15.96 -12.07 4.84
CA SER A 130 -16.11 -13.46 5.30
C SER A 130 -14.80 -14.17 5.69
N LEU A 131 -13.65 -13.46 5.62
CA LEU A 131 -12.38 -14.02 6.06
C LEU A 131 -12.34 -14.19 7.57
N ALA A 132 -12.02 -15.40 8.05
CA ALA A 132 -12.00 -15.71 9.48
C ALA A 132 -10.79 -15.09 10.19
N PRO A 133 -10.90 -14.69 11.46
CA PRO A 133 -9.75 -14.26 12.24
C PRO A 133 -8.84 -15.44 12.60
N ILE A 134 -7.52 -15.20 12.58
CA ILE A 134 -6.51 -16.19 13.00
C ILE A 134 -6.46 -16.25 14.52
N SER A 135 -6.70 -17.44 15.12
CA SER A 135 -6.90 -17.61 16.57
C SER A 135 -5.62 -17.80 17.37
N GLU A 136 -4.50 -18.19 16.76
CA GLU A 136 -3.30 -18.68 17.47
C GLU A 136 -2.29 -17.61 17.89
N GLY A 137 -2.58 -16.33 17.64
CA GLY A 137 -1.65 -15.22 17.82
C GLY A 137 -0.60 -15.17 16.69
N THR A 138 0.04 -14.04 16.56
CA THR A 138 1.00 -13.72 15.50
C THR A 138 2.37 -13.42 16.07
N ASP A 139 3.41 -13.79 15.34
CA ASP A 139 4.77 -13.36 15.63
C ASP A 139 5.06 -12.05 14.89
N TRP A 140 5.50 -11.04 15.64
CA TRP A 140 5.79 -9.70 15.12
C TRP A 140 7.28 -9.42 15.21
N VAL A 141 7.92 -9.11 14.08
CA VAL A 141 9.31 -8.66 14.03
C VAL A 141 9.32 -7.19 13.67
N PHE A 142 9.73 -6.33 14.57
CA PHE A 142 9.96 -4.92 14.31
C PHE A 142 11.42 -4.73 13.90
N VAL A 143 11.66 -4.31 12.65
CA VAL A 143 12.98 -3.96 12.11
C VAL A 143 13.01 -2.45 11.94
N LEU A 144 13.72 -1.77 12.84
CA LEU A 144 13.63 -0.35 13.03
C LEU A 144 14.93 0.35 12.62
N ASP A 145 14.84 1.25 11.68
CA ASP A 145 15.94 2.09 11.25
C ASP A 145 16.24 3.15 12.32
N ARG A 146 17.50 3.19 12.78
CA ARG A 146 18.03 4.27 13.62
C ARG A 146 19.19 5.01 12.96
N SER A 147 19.24 5.02 11.63
CA SER A 147 20.26 5.76 10.87
C SER A 147 20.20 7.25 11.15
N GLY A 148 21.27 7.98 10.77
CA GLY A 148 21.37 9.41 11.04
C GLY A 148 20.24 10.24 10.44
N SER A 149 19.69 9.82 9.31
CA SER A 149 18.55 10.46 8.64
C SER A 149 17.23 10.33 9.41
N MET A 150 17.15 9.37 10.33
CA MET A 150 16.02 9.21 11.25
C MET A 150 16.03 10.18 12.42
N GLY A 151 17.04 11.05 12.54
CA GLY A 151 17.16 11.98 13.65
C GLY A 151 15.98 12.94 13.81
N GLY A 152 15.80 13.49 15.02
CA GLY A 152 14.76 14.46 15.31
C GLY A 152 13.36 13.86 15.41
N LEU A 153 12.42 14.41 14.64
CA LEU A 153 11.01 14.03 14.74
C LEU A 153 10.72 12.60 14.29
N LYS A 154 11.44 12.10 13.28
CA LYS A 154 11.24 10.75 12.72
C LYS A 154 11.46 9.67 13.77
N ILE A 155 12.61 9.71 14.49
CA ILE A 155 12.92 8.71 15.50
C ILE A 155 11.93 8.75 16.67
N ASN A 156 11.48 9.93 17.07
CA ASN A 156 10.48 10.09 18.12
C ASN A 156 9.13 9.50 17.69
N THR A 157 8.70 9.82 16.47
CA THR A 157 7.44 9.29 15.89
C THR A 157 7.49 7.76 15.78
N LEU A 158 8.64 7.20 15.35
CA LEU A 158 8.86 5.76 15.27
C LEU A 158 8.76 5.12 16.66
N THR A 159 9.54 5.61 17.62
CA THR A 159 9.61 5.01 18.96
C THR A 159 8.28 5.10 19.72
N ASP A 160 7.57 6.20 19.60
CA ASP A 160 6.24 6.37 20.18
C ASP A 160 5.21 5.45 19.52
N GLY A 161 5.20 5.38 18.19
CA GLY A 161 4.28 4.51 17.45
C GLY A 161 4.47 3.04 17.75
N VAL A 162 5.72 2.55 17.69
CA VAL A 162 6.05 1.16 18.01
C VAL A 162 5.76 0.83 19.48
N SER A 163 6.09 1.71 20.41
CA SER A 163 5.76 1.53 21.83
C SER A 163 4.26 1.38 22.07
N ARG A 164 3.44 2.17 21.40
CA ARG A 164 1.97 2.08 21.48
C ARG A 164 1.46 0.76 20.90
N VAL A 165 2.06 0.27 19.80
CA VAL A 165 1.71 -1.04 19.22
C VAL A 165 2.03 -2.16 20.19
N ILE A 166 3.26 -2.22 20.70
CA ILE A 166 3.70 -3.25 21.67
C ILE A 166 2.77 -3.27 22.90
N ASN A 167 2.41 -2.11 23.43
CA ASN A 167 1.50 -2.00 24.58
C ASN A 167 0.07 -2.50 24.30
N LYS A 168 -0.33 -2.63 23.03
CA LYS A 168 -1.67 -3.08 22.59
C LYS A 168 -1.67 -4.47 21.95
N MET A 169 -0.57 -5.20 22.03
CA MET A 169 -0.50 -6.56 21.51
C MET A 169 -1.32 -7.52 22.38
N SER A 170 -1.82 -8.58 21.73
CA SER A 170 -2.49 -9.67 22.44
C SER A 170 -1.46 -10.49 23.25
N PRO A 171 -1.79 -11.00 24.44
CA PRO A 171 -0.92 -11.93 25.14
C PRO A 171 -0.60 -13.23 24.38
N ALA A 172 -1.41 -13.58 23.35
CA ALA A 172 -1.14 -14.68 22.45
C ALA A 172 -0.06 -14.37 21.41
N ASP A 173 0.18 -13.07 21.13
CA ASP A 173 1.22 -12.63 20.22
C ASP A 173 2.61 -12.79 20.86
N ARG A 174 3.63 -12.97 20.00
CA ARG A 174 5.04 -12.80 20.37
C ARG A 174 5.62 -11.66 19.54
N PHE A 175 6.65 -11.02 20.07
CA PHE A 175 7.33 -9.98 19.30
C PHE A 175 8.84 -10.02 19.49
N ARG A 176 9.54 -9.46 18.52
CA ARG A 176 10.99 -9.26 18.49
C ARG A 176 11.27 -7.86 17.98
N VAL A 177 12.23 -7.16 18.59
CA VAL A 177 12.64 -5.82 18.16
C VAL A 177 14.10 -5.86 17.75
N VAL A 178 14.34 -5.58 16.48
CA VAL A 178 15.66 -5.42 15.87
C VAL A 178 15.83 -3.97 15.46
N ILE A 179 16.94 -3.37 15.81
CA ILE A 179 17.34 -2.03 15.35
C ILE A 179 18.54 -2.14 14.43
N PHE A 180 18.70 -1.18 13.52
CA PHE A 180 19.88 -1.14 12.67
C PHE A 180 20.32 0.29 12.34
N ASN A 181 21.62 0.45 12.23
CA ASN A 181 22.33 1.60 11.69
C ASN A 181 23.49 1.08 10.81
N ASP A 182 24.75 1.19 11.20
CA ASP A 182 25.89 0.56 10.52
C ASP A 182 26.00 -0.96 10.82
N HIS A 183 25.31 -1.44 11.83
CA HIS A 183 25.12 -2.85 12.18
C HIS A 183 23.69 -3.10 12.68
N ALA A 184 23.35 -4.36 12.90
CA ALA A 184 22.05 -4.74 13.44
C ALA A 184 22.16 -5.29 14.85
N GLU A 185 21.21 -4.96 15.71
CA GLU A 185 21.12 -5.36 17.11
C GLU A 185 19.72 -5.85 17.45
N ASP A 186 19.63 -6.96 18.20
CA ASP A 186 18.37 -7.52 18.70
C ASP A 186 18.11 -7.05 20.13
N LEU A 187 17.24 -6.10 20.31
CA LEU A 187 16.94 -5.51 21.62
C LEU A 187 16.22 -6.48 22.57
N THR A 188 15.47 -7.44 22.04
CA THR A 188 14.69 -8.41 22.82
C THR A 188 15.39 -9.75 23.02
N ASN A 189 16.55 -9.93 22.37
CA ASN A 189 17.29 -11.19 22.37
C ASN A 189 16.45 -12.40 21.94
N GLY A 190 15.71 -12.24 20.84
CA GLY A 190 14.77 -13.21 20.27
C GLY A 190 13.31 -12.84 20.51
N PHE A 191 12.42 -13.78 20.21
CA PHE A 191 10.99 -13.59 20.41
C PHE A 191 10.61 -13.66 21.89
N VAL A 192 9.86 -12.66 22.36
CA VAL A 192 9.27 -12.61 23.70
C VAL A 192 7.74 -12.59 23.60
N ARG A 193 7.04 -13.14 24.59
CA ARG A 193 5.57 -13.06 24.66
C ARG A 193 5.14 -11.63 24.96
N ALA A 194 4.04 -11.21 24.40
CA ALA A 194 3.48 -9.88 24.61
C ALA A 194 2.76 -9.77 25.99
N THR A 195 3.42 -10.22 27.06
CA THR A 195 2.94 -10.01 28.42
C THR A 195 3.14 -8.54 28.82
N PRO A 196 2.37 -8.00 29.76
CA PRO A 196 2.55 -6.63 30.25
C PRO A 196 3.98 -6.32 30.70
N GLU A 197 4.64 -7.29 31.36
CA GLU A 197 6.00 -7.15 31.83
C GLU A 197 7.03 -7.04 30.71
N GLU A 198 7.00 -7.98 29.74
CA GLU A 198 7.91 -7.98 28.59
C GLU A 198 7.64 -6.80 27.66
N ALA A 199 6.36 -6.44 27.48
CA ALA A 199 5.98 -5.24 26.74
C ALA A 199 6.59 -3.97 27.36
N GLN A 200 6.50 -3.82 28.69
CA GLN A 200 7.07 -2.65 29.40
C GLN A 200 8.60 -2.59 29.31
N LYS A 201 9.29 -3.74 29.40
CA LYS A 201 10.74 -3.82 29.20
C LYS A 201 11.12 -3.37 27.79
N ALA A 202 10.45 -3.93 26.77
CA ALA A 202 10.71 -3.58 25.38
C ALA A 202 10.42 -2.10 25.07
N ILE A 203 9.33 -1.55 25.59
CA ILE A 203 8.99 -0.13 25.44
C ILE A 203 10.08 0.76 26.00
N THR A 204 10.66 0.38 27.14
CA THR A 204 11.77 1.13 27.75
C THR A 204 12.99 1.14 26.82
N LEU A 205 13.33 -0.01 26.20
CA LEU A 205 14.42 -0.13 25.25
C LEU A 205 14.13 0.68 23.98
N VAL A 206 12.93 0.54 23.42
CA VAL A 206 12.50 1.28 22.20
C VAL A 206 12.57 2.79 22.41
N LYS A 207 12.09 3.28 23.54
CA LYS A 207 12.16 4.73 23.85
C LYS A 207 13.58 5.26 24.08
N GLY A 208 14.53 4.37 24.35
CA GLY A 208 15.95 4.70 24.45
C GLY A 208 16.68 4.75 23.11
N ILE A 209 16.04 4.42 21.98
CA ILE A 209 16.67 4.43 20.67
C ILE A 209 17.03 5.87 20.29
N THR A 210 18.27 6.05 19.85
CA THR A 210 18.81 7.33 19.34
C THR A 210 19.32 7.13 17.93
N ALA A 211 19.22 8.17 17.10
CA ALA A 211 19.72 8.12 15.72
C ALA A 211 21.25 8.16 15.68
N GLU A 212 21.84 7.30 14.86
CA GLU A 212 23.28 7.16 14.65
C GLU A 212 23.59 6.99 13.17
N LYS A 213 24.86 7.19 12.74
CA LYS A 213 25.25 7.13 11.33
C LYS A 213 25.22 5.70 10.79
N GLY A 214 24.99 5.56 9.46
CA GLY A 214 25.02 4.30 8.72
C GLY A 214 23.62 3.69 8.53
N THR A 215 23.44 2.91 7.45
CA THR A 215 22.17 2.27 7.09
C THR A 215 22.44 0.87 6.50
N ALA A 216 22.63 -0.13 7.37
CA ALA A 216 22.85 -1.53 7.01
C ALA A 216 21.50 -2.28 6.98
N LEU A 217 20.60 -1.89 6.05
CA LEU A 217 19.25 -2.42 5.93
C LEU A 217 19.23 -3.94 5.78
N HIS A 218 20.12 -4.51 4.96
CA HIS A 218 20.21 -5.96 4.75
C HIS A 218 20.48 -6.70 6.07
N ALA A 219 21.44 -6.22 6.86
CA ALA A 219 21.77 -6.82 8.15
C ALA A 219 20.59 -6.75 9.13
N GLY A 220 19.84 -5.66 9.14
CA GLY A 220 18.62 -5.51 9.95
C GLY A 220 17.57 -6.56 9.59
N ILE A 221 17.28 -6.73 8.31
CA ILE A 221 16.32 -7.72 7.81
C ILE A 221 16.84 -9.15 8.12
N GLU A 222 18.08 -9.44 7.77
CA GLU A 222 18.69 -10.76 8.02
C GLU A 222 18.61 -11.16 9.48
N LEU A 223 18.94 -10.24 10.40
CA LEU A 223 18.84 -10.50 11.84
C LEU A 223 17.38 -10.71 12.25
N GLY A 224 16.45 -9.91 11.74
CA GLY A 224 15.02 -10.04 12.02
C GLY A 224 14.46 -11.40 11.63
N LEU A 225 14.94 -11.98 10.53
CA LEU A 225 14.50 -13.26 10.00
C LEU A 225 15.19 -14.49 10.63
N LYS A 226 16.17 -14.31 11.51
CA LYS A 226 16.84 -15.43 12.18
C LYS A 226 15.92 -16.11 13.19
N LYS A 227 15.95 -17.46 13.21
CA LYS A 227 15.23 -18.30 14.19
C LYS A 227 13.72 -18.07 14.22
N MET A 228 13.13 -18.00 13.03
CA MET A 228 11.68 -17.95 12.85
C MET A 228 11.03 -19.29 13.21
N ASP A 229 9.78 -19.23 13.62
CA ASP A 229 8.97 -20.40 13.91
C ASP A 229 8.05 -20.67 12.72
N SER A 230 8.28 -21.77 12.00
CA SER A 230 7.52 -22.12 10.79
C SER A 230 6.05 -22.48 11.06
N GLU A 231 5.72 -22.78 12.32
CA GLU A 231 4.35 -23.12 12.74
C GLU A 231 3.49 -21.88 13.02
N ARG A 232 4.09 -20.67 13.03
CA ARG A 232 3.40 -19.44 13.37
C ARG A 232 3.43 -18.43 12.24
N THR A 233 2.29 -17.79 12.02
CA THR A 233 2.24 -16.64 11.10
C THR A 233 3.15 -15.53 11.59
N THR A 234 4.10 -15.11 10.74
CA THR A 234 5.03 -14.05 11.09
C THR A 234 4.81 -12.81 10.22
N ALA A 235 4.72 -11.66 10.89
CA ALA A 235 4.65 -10.34 10.27
C ALA A 235 5.91 -9.54 10.60
N VAL A 236 6.57 -9.01 9.61
CA VAL A 236 7.72 -8.11 9.75
C VAL A 236 7.28 -6.69 9.49
N VAL A 237 7.50 -5.82 10.45
CA VAL A 237 7.25 -4.38 10.38
C VAL A 237 8.60 -3.70 10.18
N LEU A 238 8.89 -3.30 8.95
CA LEU A 238 10.09 -2.56 8.61
C LEU A 238 9.77 -1.06 8.59
N VAL A 239 10.46 -0.27 9.38
CA VAL A 239 10.34 1.20 9.39
C VAL A 239 11.68 1.80 9.04
N THR A 240 11.76 2.54 7.93
CA THR A 240 12.99 3.16 7.44
C THR A 240 12.71 4.41 6.63
N ASP A 241 13.63 5.36 6.66
CA ASP A 241 13.66 6.51 5.73
C ASP A 241 14.84 6.42 4.75
N GLY A 242 15.67 5.38 4.87
CA GLY A 242 17.01 5.34 4.33
C GLY A 242 17.17 4.61 3.01
N VAL A 243 18.17 5.08 2.31
CA VAL A 243 18.83 4.32 1.24
C VAL A 243 19.93 3.50 1.91
N ALA A 244 19.88 2.17 1.76
CA ALA A 244 20.93 1.29 2.23
C ALA A 244 22.29 1.77 1.70
N ASN A 245 23.24 2.02 2.57
CA ASN A 245 24.58 2.48 2.22
C ASN A 245 25.70 1.62 2.79
N ILE A 246 25.36 0.58 3.55
CA ILE A 246 26.28 -0.40 4.13
C ILE A 246 25.78 -1.81 3.82
N GLY A 247 26.67 -2.68 3.38
CA GLY A 247 26.38 -4.07 3.04
C GLY A 247 25.74 -4.23 1.65
N PRO A 248 25.02 -5.35 1.43
CA PRO A 248 24.33 -5.62 0.18
C PRO A 248 23.30 -4.55 -0.15
N GLN A 249 23.26 -4.13 -1.42
CA GLN A 249 22.35 -3.08 -1.89
C GLN A 249 21.56 -3.50 -3.14
N ALA A 250 21.93 -4.62 -3.76
CA ALA A 250 21.23 -5.12 -4.93
C ALA A 250 19.84 -5.66 -4.55
N HIS A 251 18.82 -5.29 -5.31
CA HIS A 251 17.44 -5.67 -5.03
C HIS A 251 17.24 -7.19 -4.95
N ALA A 252 17.96 -7.96 -5.81
CA ALA A 252 17.88 -9.41 -5.82
C ALA A 252 18.29 -10.03 -4.48
N GLU A 253 19.32 -9.50 -3.81
CA GLU A 253 19.82 -10.03 -2.53
C GLU A 253 18.74 -9.94 -1.43
N PHE A 254 17.96 -8.84 -1.41
CA PHE A 254 16.84 -8.68 -0.48
C PHE A 254 15.68 -9.63 -0.81
N VAL A 255 15.35 -9.75 -2.10
CA VAL A 255 14.26 -10.63 -2.54
C VAL A 255 14.58 -12.09 -2.25
N ASP A 256 15.82 -12.54 -2.46
CA ASP A 256 16.25 -13.91 -2.17
C ASP A 256 16.20 -14.20 -0.66
N LEU A 257 16.64 -13.25 0.17
CA LEU A 257 16.56 -13.37 1.62
C LEU A 257 15.12 -13.55 2.12
N ILE A 258 14.16 -12.86 1.50
CA ILE A 258 12.75 -12.85 1.92
C ILE A 258 12.01 -14.07 1.37
N LYS A 259 12.23 -14.44 0.10
CA LYS A 259 11.57 -15.59 -0.54
C LYS A 259 11.89 -16.93 0.13
N ALA A 260 13.02 -17.01 0.84
CA ALA A 260 13.41 -18.18 1.60
C ALA A 260 12.57 -18.39 2.87
N GLN A 261 11.76 -17.43 3.27
CA GLN A 261 10.99 -17.43 4.51
C GLN A 261 9.49 -17.25 4.24
N ASP A 262 8.65 -17.91 5.02
CA ASP A 262 7.19 -17.66 5.03
C ASP A 262 6.84 -16.51 5.96
N VAL A 263 7.07 -15.30 5.49
CA VAL A 263 6.87 -14.05 6.25
C VAL A 263 6.19 -13.01 5.41
N ARG A 264 5.54 -12.06 6.07
CA ARG A 264 4.90 -10.92 5.44
C ARG A 264 5.57 -9.63 5.88
N PHE A 265 6.12 -8.88 4.92
CA PHE A 265 6.71 -7.58 5.18
C PHE A 265 5.71 -6.45 5.01
N PHE A 266 5.58 -5.66 6.05
CA PHE A 266 4.89 -4.39 6.04
C PHE A 266 5.94 -3.29 6.19
N THR A 267 6.18 -2.58 5.11
CA THR A 267 7.21 -1.55 5.06
C THR A 267 6.59 -0.18 5.23
N PHE A 268 7.08 0.57 6.19
CA PHE A 268 6.68 1.94 6.49
C PHE A 268 7.81 2.88 6.10
N VAL A 269 7.57 3.64 5.03
CA VAL A 269 8.55 4.53 4.42
C VAL A 269 8.39 5.91 5.00
N MET A 270 9.42 6.42 5.67
CA MET A 270 9.41 7.73 6.31
C MET A 270 10.21 8.74 5.48
N GLY A 271 9.51 9.66 4.82
CA GLY A 271 10.12 10.73 4.03
C GLY A 271 10.37 10.36 2.56
N ASN A 272 10.82 11.35 1.79
CA ASN A 272 10.90 11.24 0.32
C ASN A 272 12.24 10.71 -0.20
N SER A 273 13.26 10.63 0.64
CA SER A 273 14.61 10.16 0.26
C SER A 273 14.77 8.64 0.25
N ALA A 274 13.76 7.90 0.69
CA ALA A 274 13.81 6.45 0.79
C ALA A 274 13.87 5.76 -0.59
N ASN A 275 14.56 4.62 -0.65
CA ASN A 275 14.57 3.77 -1.83
C ASN A 275 13.23 3.01 -1.95
N ARG A 276 12.17 3.73 -2.33
CA ARG A 276 10.81 3.19 -2.48
C ARG A 276 10.74 1.97 -3.38
N PRO A 277 11.40 1.93 -4.57
CA PRO A 277 11.37 0.75 -5.42
C PRO A 277 11.86 -0.53 -4.71
N LEU A 278 12.92 -0.43 -3.90
CA LEU A 278 13.41 -1.56 -3.10
C LEU A 278 12.39 -1.96 -2.03
N LEU A 279 11.87 -0.99 -1.28
CA LEU A 279 10.96 -1.24 -0.16
C LEU A 279 9.62 -1.83 -0.62
N ASP A 280 9.07 -1.34 -1.72
CA ASP A 280 7.89 -1.92 -2.37
C ASP A 280 8.12 -3.37 -2.80
N ARG A 281 9.30 -3.67 -3.34
CA ARG A 281 9.65 -5.04 -3.75
C ARG A 281 9.78 -5.99 -2.59
N ILE A 282 10.46 -5.58 -1.53
CA ILE A 282 10.55 -6.32 -0.27
C ILE A 282 9.15 -6.70 0.21
N ALA A 283 8.26 -5.73 0.26
CA ALA A 283 6.89 -5.94 0.68
C ALA A 283 6.14 -6.88 -0.27
N ARG A 284 6.14 -6.61 -1.58
CA ARG A 284 5.45 -7.43 -2.59
C ARG A 284 6.00 -8.87 -2.67
N ALA A 285 7.32 -9.06 -2.55
CA ALA A 285 7.94 -10.39 -2.59
C ALA A 285 7.45 -11.32 -1.47
N SER A 286 7.03 -10.75 -0.35
CA SER A 286 6.47 -11.46 0.80
C SER A 286 4.93 -11.50 0.84
N GLY A 287 4.25 -10.93 -0.16
CA GLY A 287 2.81 -10.77 -0.16
C GLY A 287 2.30 -9.72 0.85
N GLY A 288 3.16 -8.85 1.35
CA GLY A 288 2.80 -7.69 2.18
C GLY A 288 2.59 -6.42 1.35
N PHE A 289 2.77 -5.26 1.98
CA PHE A 289 2.62 -3.96 1.32
C PHE A 289 3.58 -2.92 1.90
N ALA A 290 3.91 -1.90 1.12
CA ALA A 290 4.59 -0.70 1.56
C ALA A 290 3.60 0.46 1.71
N LEU A 291 3.79 1.28 2.74
CA LEU A 291 3.00 2.49 3.00
C LEU A 291 3.92 3.66 3.29
N ASP A 292 3.63 4.78 2.65
CA ASP A 292 4.24 6.04 3.04
C ASP A 292 3.67 6.54 4.36
N VAL A 293 4.58 6.97 5.21
CA VAL A 293 4.25 7.59 6.49
C VAL A 293 4.64 9.05 6.42
N SER A 294 3.66 9.94 6.33
CA SER A 294 3.87 11.37 6.44
C SER A 294 4.23 11.73 7.89
N MET A 295 4.95 12.83 8.09
CA MET A 295 5.30 13.34 9.43
C MET A 295 4.09 13.65 10.30
N SER A 296 2.95 13.92 9.67
CA SER A 296 1.65 14.12 10.33
C SER A 296 0.89 12.83 10.60
N ASP A 297 1.33 11.69 10.06
CA ASP A 297 0.66 10.41 10.22
C ASP A 297 0.94 9.79 11.59
N ASP A 298 -0.07 9.14 12.14
CA ASP A 298 0.08 8.30 13.31
C ASP A 298 0.62 6.91 12.88
N ILE A 299 1.94 6.69 13.03
CA ILE A 299 2.57 5.38 12.77
C ILE A 299 1.83 4.25 13.49
N TYR A 300 1.34 4.50 14.69
CA TYR A 300 0.53 3.52 15.43
C TYR A 300 -0.70 3.08 14.63
N GLY A 301 -1.46 4.04 14.08
CA GLY A 301 -2.62 3.74 13.25
C GLY A 301 -2.25 2.94 11.99
N ARG A 302 -1.08 3.22 11.40
CA ARG A 302 -0.56 2.50 10.23
C ARG A 302 -0.15 1.07 10.55
N ILE A 303 0.53 0.85 11.65
CA ILE A 303 0.89 -0.52 12.09
C ILE A 303 -0.38 -1.28 12.50
N LEU A 304 -1.39 -0.63 13.08
CA LEU A 304 -2.69 -1.26 13.33
C LEU A 304 -3.40 -1.69 12.03
N GLN A 305 -3.26 -0.92 10.94
CA GLN A 305 -3.74 -1.37 9.61
C GLN A 305 -3.02 -2.64 9.16
N ALA A 306 -1.68 -2.69 9.32
CA ALA A 306 -0.93 -3.92 9.05
C ALA A 306 -1.40 -5.06 9.93
N LYS A 307 -1.60 -4.81 11.23
CA LYS A 307 -2.11 -5.80 12.17
C LYS A 307 -3.47 -6.34 11.75
N SER A 308 -4.41 -5.47 11.36
CA SER A 308 -5.74 -5.91 10.94
C SER A 308 -5.71 -6.85 9.71
N LYS A 309 -4.71 -6.68 8.83
CA LYS A 309 -4.54 -7.54 7.65
C LYS A 309 -3.92 -8.90 7.96
N VAL A 310 -3.13 -9.01 9.03
CA VAL A 310 -2.51 -10.27 9.46
C VAL A 310 -3.43 -11.09 10.36
N LEU A 311 -4.39 -10.43 11.00
CA LEU A 311 -5.34 -11.08 11.91
C LEU A 311 -6.41 -11.92 11.20
N TYR A 312 -6.57 -11.76 9.90
CA TYR A 312 -7.57 -12.46 9.10
C TYR A 312 -6.90 -13.31 8.03
N GLU A 313 -7.58 -14.35 7.62
CA GLU A 313 -7.20 -15.12 6.44
C GLU A 313 -7.04 -14.20 5.23
N ALA A 314 -6.22 -14.62 4.27
CA ALA A 314 -6.00 -13.91 3.03
C ALA A 314 -6.40 -14.76 1.84
N LEU A 315 -6.68 -14.13 0.70
CA LEU A 315 -6.81 -14.80 -0.58
C LEU A 315 -5.42 -15.01 -1.15
N HIS A 316 -4.96 -16.25 -1.20
CA HIS A 316 -3.68 -16.62 -1.79
C HIS A 316 -3.85 -17.12 -3.23
N ASP A 317 -2.81 -16.97 -4.05
CA ASP A 317 -2.78 -17.45 -5.45
C ASP A 317 -3.98 -16.95 -6.26
N VAL A 318 -4.34 -15.68 -6.10
CA VAL A 318 -5.49 -15.09 -6.79
C VAL A 318 -5.28 -15.16 -8.30
N GLN A 319 -6.23 -15.75 -9.01
CA GLN A 319 -6.26 -15.85 -10.47
C GLN A 319 -7.57 -15.29 -11.00
N VAL A 320 -7.51 -14.54 -12.08
CA VAL A 320 -8.68 -14.00 -12.76
C VAL A 320 -8.70 -14.51 -14.18
N SER A 321 -9.86 -15.01 -14.60
CA SER A 321 -10.07 -15.52 -15.96
C SER A 321 -11.36 -14.94 -16.55
N PHE A 322 -11.37 -14.78 -17.88
CA PHE A 322 -12.46 -14.24 -18.65
C PHE A 322 -12.95 -15.30 -19.64
N SER A 323 -14.23 -15.68 -19.57
CA SER A 323 -14.79 -16.68 -20.47
C SER A 323 -15.40 -16.02 -21.73
N GLY A 324 -15.14 -16.61 -22.90
CA GLY A 324 -15.80 -16.21 -24.16
C GLY A 324 -15.27 -14.93 -24.82
N ILE A 325 -14.25 -14.28 -24.23
CA ILE A 325 -13.63 -13.08 -24.80
C ILE A 325 -12.11 -13.24 -24.88
N LYS A 326 -11.50 -12.65 -25.91
CA LYS A 326 -10.05 -12.56 -26.00
C LYS A 326 -9.59 -11.28 -25.33
N THR A 327 -8.83 -11.44 -24.24
CA THR A 327 -8.11 -10.36 -23.57
C THR A 327 -6.61 -10.47 -23.84
N SER A 328 -5.89 -9.35 -23.74
CA SER A 328 -4.43 -9.28 -23.87
C SER A 328 -3.86 -8.23 -22.91
N ASP A 329 -2.54 -8.26 -22.76
CA ASP A 329 -1.76 -7.25 -22.05
C ASP A 329 -2.28 -6.97 -20.63
N ILE A 330 -2.63 -8.06 -19.92
CA ILE A 330 -3.13 -7.97 -18.54
C ILE A 330 -1.97 -7.60 -17.61
N THR A 331 -2.18 -6.56 -16.80
CA THR A 331 -1.22 -6.04 -15.83
C THR A 331 -1.95 -5.67 -14.52
N PRO A 332 -1.37 -5.86 -13.32
CA PRO A 332 -0.09 -6.53 -13.06
C PRO A 332 -0.15 -8.04 -13.32
N VAL A 333 0.95 -8.58 -13.85
CA VAL A 333 1.07 -10.03 -14.18
C VAL A 333 1.09 -10.89 -12.93
N HIS A 334 1.61 -10.38 -11.83
CA HIS A 334 1.83 -11.12 -10.58
C HIS A 334 1.03 -10.52 -9.42
N HIS A 335 -0.08 -11.15 -9.08
CA HIS A 335 -0.84 -10.86 -7.86
C HIS A 335 -0.97 -12.15 -7.06
N LYS A 336 -0.27 -12.22 -5.94
CA LYS A 336 -0.14 -13.47 -5.19
C LYS A 336 -1.10 -13.56 -4.00
N THR A 337 -1.25 -12.49 -3.25
CA THR A 337 -2.02 -12.49 -2.01
C THR A 337 -2.82 -11.21 -1.86
N LEU A 338 -4.07 -11.36 -1.48
CA LEU A 338 -4.99 -10.25 -1.27
C LEU A 338 -5.56 -10.33 0.15
N TYR A 339 -5.19 -9.36 0.98
CA TYR A 339 -5.66 -9.28 2.36
C TYR A 339 -7.00 -8.57 2.47
N GLN A 340 -7.67 -8.82 3.58
CA GLN A 340 -8.89 -8.09 3.92
C GLN A 340 -8.64 -6.57 3.89
N GLY A 341 -9.48 -5.83 3.15
CA GLY A 341 -9.36 -4.39 2.94
C GLY A 341 -8.33 -3.95 1.90
N GLN A 342 -7.71 -4.87 1.17
CA GLN A 342 -6.96 -4.58 -0.05
C GLN A 342 -7.85 -4.76 -1.29
N GLN A 343 -7.44 -4.14 -2.38
CA GLN A 343 -8.04 -4.31 -3.70
C GLN A 343 -6.98 -4.83 -4.67
N LEU A 344 -7.37 -5.80 -5.47
CA LEU A 344 -6.63 -6.18 -6.67
C LEU A 344 -7.20 -5.36 -7.82
N ILE A 345 -6.37 -4.54 -8.44
CA ILE A 345 -6.73 -3.77 -9.62
C ILE A 345 -5.97 -4.36 -10.80
N LEU A 346 -6.71 -4.86 -11.77
CA LEU A 346 -6.18 -5.40 -13.03
C LEU A 346 -6.58 -4.49 -14.18
N PHE A 347 -5.65 -4.29 -15.09
CA PHE A 347 -5.91 -3.65 -16.38
C PHE A 347 -5.63 -4.64 -17.50
N GLY A 348 -6.22 -4.40 -18.66
CA GLY A 348 -5.95 -5.19 -19.86
C GLY A 348 -6.70 -4.65 -21.07
N HIS A 349 -6.44 -5.27 -22.22
CA HIS A 349 -7.13 -4.96 -23.44
C HIS A 349 -8.13 -6.04 -23.83
N TYR A 350 -9.22 -5.66 -24.52
CA TYR A 350 -10.18 -6.56 -25.13
C TYR A 350 -10.38 -6.21 -26.60
N HIS A 351 -10.72 -7.24 -27.40
CA HIS A 351 -10.76 -7.09 -28.87
C HIS A 351 -12.17 -7.09 -29.45
N LYS A 352 -13.14 -7.59 -28.70
CA LYS A 352 -14.55 -7.65 -29.15
C LYS A 352 -15.47 -7.27 -28.01
N PRO A 353 -16.60 -6.61 -28.31
CA PRO A 353 -17.63 -6.37 -27.31
C PRO A 353 -18.36 -7.67 -26.94
N GLY A 354 -18.98 -7.70 -25.77
CA GLY A 354 -19.81 -8.81 -25.33
C GLY A 354 -19.92 -8.91 -23.81
N THR A 355 -20.94 -9.60 -23.34
CA THR A 355 -21.09 -9.94 -21.93
C THR A 355 -20.39 -11.27 -21.66
N VAL A 356 -19.54 -11.31 -20.65
CA VAL A 356 -18.70 -12.44 -20.30
C VAL A 356 -18.76 -12.77 -18.83
N ASP A 357 -18.50 -14.04 -18.49
CA ASP A 357 -18.30 -14.43 -17.11
C ASP A 357 -16.83 -14.20 -16.71
N ILE A 358 -16.64 -13.47 -15.62
CA ILE A 358 -15.35 -13.25 -14.97
C ILE A 358 -15.29 -14.21 -13.77
N SER A 359 -14.30 -15.09 -13.76
CA SER A 359 -14.04 -16.00 -12.66
C SER A 359 -12.81 -15.54 -11.88
N VAL A 360 -12.96 -15.43 -10.56
CA VAL A 360 -11.87 -15.18 -9.62
C VAL A 360 -11.67 -16.42 -8.78
N GLU A 361 -10.49 -17.00 -8.85
CA GLU A 361 -10.09 -18.17 -8.06
C GLU A 361 -9.03 -17.77 -7.05
N ALA A 362 -9.11 -18.29 -5.83
CA ALA A 362 -8.11 -18.07 -4.80
C ALA A 362 -8.12 -19.20 -3.77
N LYS A 363 -7.04 -19.31 -2.99
CA LYS A 363 -6.95 -20.21 -1.84
C LYS A 363 -7.15 -19.45 -0.54
N ILE A 364 -7.99 -20.00 0.34
CA ILE A 364 -8.18 -19.54 1.72
C ILE A 364 -7.85 -20.72 2.62
N SER A 365 -6.88 -20.56 3.54
CA SER A 365 -6.43 -21.64 4.43
C SER A 365 -6.18 -22.97 3.70
N GLY A 366 -5.57 -22.88 2.50
CA GLY A 366 -5.24 -24.03 1.65
C GLY A 366 -6.40 -24.62 0.85
N GLN A 367 -7.63 -24.15 1.03
CA GLN A 367 -8.81 -24.60 0.25
C GLN A 367 -9.07 -23.64 -0.93
N SER A 368 -9.36 -24.23 -2.11
CA SER A 368 -9.69 -23.45 -3.31
C SER A 368 -11.14 -22.94 -3.24
N HIS A 369 -11.29 -21.65 -3.53
CA HIS A 369 -12.57 -20.95 -3.66
C HIS A 369 -12.67 -20.27 -5.02
N GLN A 370 -13.87 -20.21 -5.56
CA GLN A 370 -14.15 -19.59 -6.85
C GLN A 370 -15.38 -18.69 -6.74
N TRP A 371 -15.29 -17.51 -7.31
CA TRP A 371 -16.39 -16.55 -7.45
C TRP A 371 -16.55 -16.18 -8.93
N THR A 372 -17.78 -16.12 -9.39
CA THR A 372 -18.08 -15.75 -10.77
C THR A 372 -19.01 -14.53 -10.78
N THR A 373 -18.72 -13.58 -11.64
CA THR A 373 -19.56 -12.42 -11.92
C THR A 373 -19.60 -12.17 -13.43
N GLN A 374 -20.54 -11.34 -13.87
CA GLN A 374 -20.66 -10.96 -15.28
C GLN A 374 -20.23 -9.51 -15.48
N ALA A 375 -19.55 -9.25 -16.59
CA ALA A 375 -19.23 -7.91 -17.05
C ALA A 375 -19.52 -7.77 -18.54
N THR A 376 -19.94 -6.58 -18.94
CA THR A 376 -20.18 -6.23 -20.34
C THR A 376 -19.02 -5.38 -20.84
N PHE A 377 -18.32 -5.87 -21.83
CA PHE A 377 -17.29 -5.16 -22.58
C PHE A 377 -18.00 -4.39 -23.72
N PRO A 378 -18.04 -3.06 -23.67
CA PRO A 378 -18.79 -2.26 -24.62
C PRO A 378 -18.08 -2.20 -25.99
N ASP A 379 -18.85 -1.91 -27.04
CA ASP A 379 -18.28 -1.60 -28.36
C ASP A 379 -17.73 -0.18 -28.42
N GLU A 380 -18.34 0.72 -27.67
CA GLU A 380 -17.90 2.10 -27.47
C GLU A 380 -18.20 2.53 -26.04
N ASP A 381 -17.20 3.13 -25.36
CA ASP A 381 -17.33 3.76 -24.05
C ASP A 381 -16.19 4.76 -23.86
N THR A 382 -16.49 6.04 -23.85
CA THR A 382 -15.52 7.14 -23.76
C THR A 382 -15.49 7.82 -22.39
N GLU A 383 -16.22 7.25 -21.41
CA GLU A 383 -16.41 7.84 -20.09
C GLU A 383 -15.15 7.86 -19.20
N ASN A 384 -14.22 6.90 -19.40
CA ASN A 384 -13.10 6.69 -18.50
C ASN A 384 -11.75 6.64 -19.24
N PRO A 385 -11.34 7.71 -19.94
CA PRO A 385 -10.10 7.74 -20.73
C PRO A 385 -8.83 7.58 -19.86
N GLU A 386 -8.93 7.84 -18.55
CA GLU A 386 -7.83 7.70 -17.61
C GLU A 386 -7.32 6.25 -17.47
N ILE A 387 -8.16 5.23 -17.73
CA ILE A 387 -7.75 3.82 -17.53
C ILE A 387 -6.67 3.37 -18.52
N GLU A 388 -6.56 3.97 -19.70
CA GLU A 388 -5.46 3.71 -20.63
C GLU A 388 -4.10 4.14 -20.03
N ARG A 389 -4.06 5.32 -19.39
CA ARG A 389 -2.85 5.82 -18.73
C ARG A 389 -2.50 4.97 -17.51
N LEU A 390 -3.51 4.54 -16.75
CA LEU A 390 -3.31 3.66 -15.60
C LEU A 390 -2.82 2.28 -16.02
N TRP A 391 -3.35 1.74 -17.12
CA TRP A 391 -2.82 0.51 -17.73
C TRP A 391 -1.35 0.68 -18.12
N ALA A 392 -1.01 1.75 -18.84
CA ALA A 392 0.37 2.01 -19.25
C ALA A 392 1.32 2.14 -18.05
N LEU A 393 0.91 2.83 -16.98
CA LEU A 393 1.68 2.93 -15.74
C LEU A 393 1.91 1.55 -15.12
N SER A 394 0.87 0.75 -14.98
CA SER A 394 0.97 -0.60 -14.42
C SER A 394 1.87 -1.52 -15.26
N ALA A 395 1.79 -1.43 -16.59
CA ALA A 395 2.64 -2.18 -17.51
C ALA A 395 4.13 -1.78 -17.38
N VAL A 396 4.41 -0.48 -17.25
CA VAL A 396 5.77 0.02 -17.00
C VAL A 396 6.29 -0.49 -15.64
N GLU A 397 5.48 -0.49 -14.60
CA GLU A 397 5.87 -1.03 -13.29
C GLU A 397 6.19 -2.53 -13.36
N ASP A 398 5.42 -3.33 -14.11
CA ASP A 398 5.70 -4.74 -14.33
C ASP A 398 7.02 -4.96 -15.08
N ILE A 399 7.26 -4.20 -16.15
CA ILE A 399 8.51 -4.25 -16.93
C ILE A 399 9.71 -3.87 -16.05
N MET A 400 9.59 -2.78 -15.30
CA MET A 400 10.65 -2.36 -14.37
C MET A 400 10.94 -3.45 -13.33
N THR A 401 9.90 -4.08 -12.81
CA THR A 401 10.03 -5.21 -11.89
C THR A 401 10.74 -6.41 -12.54
N GLU A 402 10.45 -6.71 -13.79
CA GLU A 402 11.10 -7.80 -14.52
C GLU A 402 12.57 -7.49 -14.83
N ILE A 403 12.88 -6.25 -15.26
CA ILE A 403 14.26 -5.79 -15.49
C ILE A 403 15.10 -5.94 -14.23
N ASP A 404 14.55 -5.56 -13.11
CA ASP A 404 15.28 -5.60 -11.84
C ASP A 404 15.47 -7.01 -11.29
N LEU A 405 14.56 -7.94 -11.60
CA LEU A 405 14.67 -9.35 -11.18
C LEU A 405 15.59 -10.17 -12.10
N LYS A 406 15.59 -9.88 -13.40
CA LYS A 406 16.25 -10.72 -14.42
C LYS A 406 17.39 -9.98 -15.15
N GLY A 407 17.58 -8.71 -14.89
CA GLY A 407 18.46 -7.83 -15.67
C GLY A 407 17.80 -7.34 -16.98
N GLU A 408 18.38 -6.31 -17.56
CA GLU A 408 17.93 -5.79 -18.87
C GLU A 408 18.10 -6.84 -19.97
N SER A 409 17.05 -7.05 -20.75
CA SER A 409 17.08 -7.83 -21.98
C SER A 409 16.61 -6.99 -23.18
N GLU A 410 17.04 -7.35 -24.41
CA GLU A 410 16.58 -6.66 -25.62
C GLU A 410 15.03 -6.67 -25.74
N LYS A 411 14.39 -7.74 -25.30
CA LYS A 411 12.93 -7.88 -25.30
C LYS A 411 12.22 -6.89 -24.35
N LEU A 412 12.87 -6.45 -23.30
CA LEU A 412 12.31 -5.51 -22.31
C LEU A 412 12.60 -4.05 -22.67
N ARG A 413 13.42 -3.81 -23.72
CA ARG A 413 13.73 -2.47 -24.27
C ARG A 413 12.77 -2.06 -25.39
N GLN A 414 12.07 -3.00 -26.00
CA GLN A 414 11.07 -2.79 -27.05
C GLN A 414 9.68 -2.62 -26.46
#